data_a4907158cb702a63615c501d94a2fb2e
#
_entry.id   a4907158cb702a63615c501d94a2fb2e
#
_cell.length_a   1.000
_cell.length_b   1.000
_cell.length_c   1.000
_cell.angle_alpha   90.00
_cell.angle_beta   90.00
_cell.angle_gamma   90.00
#
_symmetry.space_group_name_H-M   'P 1'
#
loop_
_entity.id
_entity.type
_entity.pdbx_description
1 polymer ?
#
loop_
_entity_poly.entity_id
_entity_poly.type
_entity_poly.pdbx_seq_one_letter_code
_entity_poly.pdbx_strand_id
1 'polypeptide(L)'
;DYYASRGLGDVYKRQITAMTDKTKGVKGISMFLVDAGTPGLSTGNEENKMGIRTSNTCDVVLEDCRIPAANLVGEEGRGFSIAMKTLDQARAWMGCVATGIAQRGINEGIAYAKERVQFGKPVIKNQAMQFKVADMEIKTETARQMVAHALTKMDMGLPHSKEAAIAKCYASDIAMEVASEAIQMFGGYGYSREYP
;
A
#
# COMPACT_ATOMS: atom_id res chain seq x y z
N ASP A 1 -21.52 -4.75 7.14
CA ASP A 1 -20.18 -5.20 6.77
C ASP A 1 -19.59 -4.15 5.83
N TYR A 2 -18.53 -3.47 6.27
CA TYR A 2 -17.89 -2.39 5.52
C TYR A 2 -16.74 -2.95 4.69
N TYR A 3 -16.71 -2.64 3.40
CA TYR A 3 -15.59 -2.94 2.52
C TYR A 3 -15.15 -1.67 1.78
N ALA A 4 -13.88 -1.30 1.91
CA ALA A 4 -13.30 -0.24 1.12
C ALA A 4 -12.96 -0.75 -0.26
N SER A 5 -13.48 -0.14 -1.30
CA SER A 5 -13.08 -0.42 -2.67
C SER A 5 -11.93 0.49 -3.08
N ARG A 6 -10.95 -0.04 -3.82
CA ARG A 6 -9.72 0.69 -4.21
C ARG A 6 -9.40 0.47 -5.67
N GLY A 7 -9.40 1.54 -6.45
CA GLY A 7 -8.91 1.57 -7.81
C GLY A 7 -9.94 1.46 -8.92
N LEU A 8 -9.47 1.54 -10.17
CA LEU A 8 -10.32 1.57 -11.36
C LEU A 8 -11.18 0.31 -11.57
N GLY A 9 -10.74 -0.84 -11.07
CA GLY A 9 -11.51 -2.09 -11.12
C GLY A 9 -12.84 -2.02 -10.39
N ASP A 10 -12.94 -1.17 -9.38
CA ASP A 10 -14.14 -1.00 -8.56
C ASP A 10 -15.25 -0.19 -9.23
N VAL A 11 -14.95 0.47 -10.34
CA VAL A 11 -15.96 1.21 -11.14
C VAL A 11 -16.98 0.26 -11.77
N TYR A 12 -16.54 -0.93 -12.17
CA TYR A 12 -17.37 -1.89 -12.89
C TYR A 12 -17.77 -3.10 -12.05
N LYS A 13 -16.86 -3.58 -11.21
CA LYS A 13 -17.06 -4.81 -10.41
C LYS A 13 -16.47 -4.64 -9.01
N ARG A 14 -17.20 -5.12 -8.01
CA ARG A 14 -16.75 -5.16 -6.62
C ARG A 14 -16.59 -6.59 -6.16
N GLN A 15 -15.50 -6.86 -5.48
CA GLN A 15 -15.28 -8.14 -4.80
C GLN A 15 -15.79 -8.02 -3.37
N ILE A 16 -16.77 -8.83 -3.04
CA ILE A 16 -17.43 -8.79 -1.73
C ILE A 16 -17.28 -10.15 -1.09
N THR A 17 -16.91 -10.17 0.19
CA THR A 17 -16.96 -11.36 1.00
C THR A 17 -18.23 -11.33 1.87
N ALA A 18 -18.96 -12.41 1.90
CA ALA A 18 -20.20 -12.52 2.68
C ALA A 18 -20.26 -13.85 3.42
N MET A 19 -20.91 -13.84 4.56
CA MET A 19 -21.16 -15.05 5.36
C MET A 19 -22.32 -15.82 4.75
N THR A 20 -22.03 -16.95 4.13
CA THR A 20 -23.05 -17.88 3.57
C THR A 20 -23.48 -18.97 4.54
N ASP A 21 -22.61 -19.33 5.50
CA ASP A 21 -22.93 -20.31 6.53
C ASP A 21 -22.35 -19.88 7.89
N LYS A 22 -23.21 -19.32 8.75
CA LYS A 22 -22.81 -18.82 10.08
C LYS A 22 -22.30 -19.92 11.02
N THR A 23 -22.64 -21.19 10.77
CA THR A 23 -22.26 -22.32 11.65
C THR A 23 -20.79 -22.72 11.46
N LYS A 24 -20.17 -22.36 10.34
CA LYS A 24 -18.81 -22.78 9.96
C LYS A 24 -17.72 -21.75 10.25
N GLY A 25 -18.05 -20.63 10.91
CA GLY A 25 -17.06 -19.56 11.20
C GLY A 25 -16.41 -19.08 9.92
N VAL A 26 -15.08 -18.93 9.88
CA VAL A 26 -14.35 -18.45 8.71
C VAL A 26 -14.50 -19.31 7.45
N LYS A 27 -14.83 -20.60 7.61
CA LYS A 27 -15.12 -21.52 6.51
C LYS A 27 -16.55 -21.34 5.94
N GLY A 28 -17.35 -20.49 6.54
CA GLY A 28 -18.65 -20.09 6.03
C GLY A 28 -18.62 -18.79 5.23
N ILE A 29 -17.44 -18.20 5.02
CA ILE A 29 -17.29 -16.97 4.23
C ILE A 29 -17.04 -17.32 2.76
N SER A 30 -17.86 -16.79 1.87
CA SER A 30 -17.74 -16.92 0.42
C SER A 30 -17.40 -15.57 -0.20
N MET A 31 -16.84 -15.56 -1.40
CA MET A 31 -16.49 -14.35 -2.14
C MET A 31 -17.32 -14.25 -3.42
N PHE A 32 -17.77 -13.06 -3.72
CA PHE A 32 -18.64 -12.79 -4.87
C PHE A 32 -18.15 -11.59 -5.67
N LEU A 33 -18.43 -11.60 -6.98
CA LEU A 33 -18.30 -10.42 -7.84
C LEU A 33 -19.68 -9.77 -7.95
N VAL A 34 -19.74 -8.47 -7.66
CA VAL A 34 -20.96 -7.68 -7.79
C VAL A 34 -20.71 -6.59 -8.82
N ASP A 35 -21.50 -6.59 -9.88
CA ASP A 35 -21.39 -5.58 -10.93
C ASP A 35 -21.90 -4.20 -10.44
N ALA A 36 -21.25 -3.13 -10.89
CA ALA A 36 -21.73 -1.79 -10.66
C ALA A 36 -23.13 -1.65 -11.28
N GLY A 37 -24.03 -0.96 -10.57
CA GLY A 37 -25.43 -0.83 -11.01
C GLY A 37 -26.33 -2.02 -10.67
N THR A 38 -25.82 -3.06 -9.98
CA THR A 38 -26.68 -4.10 -9.42
C THR A 38 -27.71 -3.47 -8.47
N PRO A 39 -29.03 -3.76 -8.65
CA PRO A 39 -30.04 -3.26 -7.73
C PRO A 39 -29.74 -3.63 -6.27
N GLY A 40 -29.87 -2.66 -5.38
CA GLY A 40 -29.53 -2.84 -3.96
C GLY A 40 -28.03 -2.61 -3.63
N LEU A 41 -27.18 -2.33 -4.62
CA LEU A 41 -25.80 -1.90 -4.39
C LEU A 41 -25.70 -0.38 -4.46
N SER A 42 -25.21 0.25 -3.41
CA SER A 42 -24.89 1.68 -3.38
C SER A 42 -23.57 1.94 -2.67
N THR A 43 -23.10 3.17 -2.77
CA THR A 43 -21.87 3.62 -2.09
C THR A 43 -22.17 4.82 -1.21
N GLY A 44 -21.52 4.89 -0.06
CA GLY A 44 -21.53 6.05 0.81
C GLY A 44 -20.70 7.22 0.26
N ASN A 45 -20.51 8.24 1.08
CA ASN A 45 -19.66 9.38 0.75
C ASN A 45 -18.19 8.96 0.67
N GLU A 46 -17.44 9.65 -0.20
CA GLU A 46 -16.00 9.46 -0.29
C GLU A 46 -15.28 10.03 0.95
N GLU A 47 -14.36 9.25 1.49
CA GLU A 47 -13.54 9.64 2.64
C GLU A 47 -12.49 10.71 2.25
N ASN A 48 -12.44 11.79 3.02
CA ASN A 48 -11.41 12.82 2.88
C ASN A 48 -10.10 12.36 3.56
N LYS A 49 -9.26 11.66 2.82
CA LYS A 49 -8.07 10.98 3.36
C LYS A 49 -6.85 11.88 3.47
N MET A 50 -5.99 11.57 4.42
CA MET A 50 -4.69 12.24 4.61
C MET A 50 -3.75 12.04 3.41
N GLY A 51 -3.76 10.84 2.78
CA GLY A 51 -2.91 10.49 1.63
C GLY A 51 -3.63 9.54 0.67
N ILE A 52 -2.96 9.22 -0.44
CA ILE A 52 -3.48 8.37 -1.53
C ILE A 52 -4.88 8.87 -1.97
N ARG A 53 -5.00 10.18 -2.18
CA ARG A 53 -6.29 10.85 -2.46
C ARG A 53 -6.84 10.53 -3.85
N THR A 54 -5.99 10.11 -4.78
CA THR A 54 -6.37 9.70 -6.13
C THR A 54 -7.05 8.34 -6.18
N SER A 55 -7.01 7.56 -5.11
CA SER A 55 -7.77 6.33 -4.93
C SER A 55 -8.88 6.60 -3.91
N ASN A 56 -10.12 6.71 -4.37
CA ASN A 56 -11.26 6.95 -3.48
C ASN A 56 -11.49 5.77 -2.52
N THR A 57 -12.10 6.08 -1.40
CA THR A 57 -12.49 5.10 -0.37
C THR A 57 -13.86 5.50 0.12
N CYS A 58 -14.79 4.57 0.16
CA CYS A 58 -16.16 4.80 0.63
C CYS A 58 -16.74 3.50 1.18
N ASP A 59 -17.84 3.61 1.90
CA ASP A 59 -18.64 2.47 2.29
C ASP A 59 -19.30 1.83 1.06
N VAL A 60 -19.46 0.52 1.10
CA VAL A 60 -20.28 -0.23 0.14
C VAL A 60 -21.50 -0.76 0.87
N VAL A 61 -22.67 -0.32 0.45
CA VAL A 61 -23.95 -0.66 1.06
C VAL A 61 -24.69 -1.67 0.19
N LEU A 62 -25.17 -2.73 0.79
CA LEU A 62 -25.93 -3.80 0.14
C LEU A 62 -27.27 -3.97 0.84
N GLU A 63 -28.36 -3.64 0.13
CA GLU A 63 -29.74 -3.76 0.62
C GLU A 63 -30.52 -4.63 -0.36
N ASP A 64 -30.92 -5.81 0.09
CA ASP A 64 -31.61 -6.81 -0.74
C ASP A 64 -30.96 -7.05 -2.12
N CYS A 65 -29.64 -6.93 -2.17
CA CYS A 65 -28.84 -7.05 -3.38
C CYS A 65 -28.79 -8.52 -3.84
N ARG A 66 -29.43 -8.81 -4.97
CA ARG A 66 -29.47 -10.15 -5.56
C ARG A 66 -28.48 -10.24 -6.72
N ILE A 67 -27.60 -11.25 -6.65
CA ILE A 67 -26.58 -11.53 -7.66
C ILE A 67 -26.72 -12.93 -8.20
N PRO A 68 -26.34 -13.20 -9.47
CA PRO A 68 -26.32 -14.56 -10.02
C PRO A 68 -25.38 -15.47 -9.24
N ALA A 69 -25.77 -16.72 -9.04
CA ALA A 69 -24.90 -17.72 -8.38
C ALA A 69 -23.56 -17.93 -9.13
N ALA A 70 -23.55 -17.68 -10.45
CA ALA A 70 -22.32 -17.72 -11.27
C ALA A 70 -21.27 -16.67 -10.90
N ASN A 71 -21.65 -15.65 -10.12
CA ASN A 71 -20.73 -14.61 -9.62
C ASN A 71 -19.95 -15.07 -8.36
N LEU A 72 -20.16 -16.28 -7.88
CA LEU A 72 -19.35 -16.88 -6.82
C LEU A 72 -17.89 -17.03 -7.32
N VAL A 73 -16.95 -16.53 -6.54
CA VAL A 73 -15.52 -16.66 -6.83
C VAL A 73 -14.96 -17.90 -6.15
N GLY A 74 -14.58 -18.88 -6.97
CA GLY A 74 -14.11 -20.17 -6.47
C GLY A 74 -15.26 -21.03 -5.93
N GLU A 75 -15.07 -21.61 -4.76
CA GLU A 75 -16.05 -22.49 -4.09
C GLU A 75 -16.68 -21.79 -2.91
N GLU A 76 -17.91 -22.18 -2.57
CA GLU A 76 -18.59 -21.71 -1.37
C GLU A 76 -17.78 -22.03 -0.11
N GLY A 77 -17.70 -21.09 0.81
CA GLY A 77 -16.92 -21.24 2.05
C GLY A 77 -15.41 -21.04 1.89
N ARG A 78 -14.93 -20.70 0.69
CA ARG A 78 -13.49 -20.44 0.41
C ARG A 78 -13.12 -18.96 0.34
N GLY A 79 -14.07 -18.06 0.51
CA GLY A 79 -13.87 -16.61 0.35
C GLY A 79 -12.78 -16.05 1.27
N PHE A 80 -12.74 -16.49 2.54
CA PHE A 80 -11.67 -16.08 3.46
C PHE A 80 -10.29 -16.53 2.99
N SER A 81 -10.16 -17.77 2.53
CA SER A 81 -8.89 -18.30 2.01
C SER A 81 -8.42 -17.55 0.75
N ILE A 82 -9.35 -17.19 -0.13
CA ILE A 82 -9.06 -16.39 -1.33
C ILE A 82 -8.57 -14.99 -0.92
N ALA A 83 -9.28 -14.33 0.01
CA ALA A 83 -8.89 -13.02 0.51
C ALA A 83 -7.47 -13.03 1.14
N MET A 84 -7.15 -14.05 1.95
CA MET A 84 -5.81 -14.17 2.57
C MET A 84 -4.70 -14.33 1.54
N LYS A 85 -4.91 -15.14 0.50
CA LYS A 85 -3.94 -15.28 -0.61
C LYS A 85 -3.74 -13.96 -1.36
N THR A 86 -4.81 -13.23 -1.62
CA THR A 86 -4.73 -11.90 -2.25
C THR A 86 -3.98 -10.91 -1.38
N LEU A 87 -4.21 -10.92 -0.06
CA LEU A 87 -3.49 -10.05 0.87
C LEU A 87 -2.00 -10.39 0.96
N ASP A 88 -1.62 -11.65 0.85
CA ASP A 88 -0.19 -12.04 0.83
C ASP A 88 0.53 -11.44 -0.38
N GLN A 89 -0.10 -11.46 -1.55
CA GLN A 89 0.43 -10.78 -2.74
C GLN A 89 0.45 -9.25 -2.55
N ALA A 90 -0.63 -8.68 -2.08
CA ALA A 90 -0.76 -7.24 -1.85
C ALA A 90 0.30 -6.69 -0.88
N ARG A 91 0.70 -7.46 0.14
CA ARG A 91 1.76 -7.06 1.07
C ARG A 91 3.09 -6.82 0.36
N ALA A 92 3.51 -7.72 -0.54
CA ALA A 92 4.73 -7.54 -1.32
C ALA A 92 4.65 -6.28 -2.21
N TRP A 93 3.52 -6.06 -2.89
CA TRP A 93 3.29 -4.85 -3.70
C TRP A 93 3.32 -3.57 -2.87
N MET A 94 2.74 -3.57 -1.67
CA MET A 94 2.82 -2.41 -0.77
C MET A 94 4.25 -2.12 -0.32
N GLY A 95 5.09 -3.15 -0.18
CA GLY A 95 6.52 -2.98 0.01
C GLY A 95 7.20 -2.24 -1.14
N CYS A 96 6.82 -2.53 -2.40
CA CYS A 96 7.32 -1.78 -3.56
C CYS A 96 6.93 -0.30 -3.50
N VAL A 97 5.68 0.01 -3.17
CA VAL A 97 5.21 1.39 -3.03
C VAL A 97 6.02 2.13 -1.98
N ALA A 98 6.21 1.51 -0.81
CA ALA A 98 6.97 2.09 0.30
C ALA A 98 8.44 2.37 -0.08
N THR A 99 9.12 1.43 -0.74
CA THR A 99 10.50 1.65 -1.22
C THR A 99 10.58 2.75 -2.28
N GLY A 100 9.56 2.87 -3.13
CA GLY A 100 9.47 3.97 -4.10
C GLY A 100 9.34 5.34 -3.44
N ILE A 101 8.53 5.45 -2.38
CA ILE A 101 8.39 6.68 -1.59
C ILE A 101 9.71 7.05 -0.90
N ALA A 102 10.37 6.07 -0.27
CA ALA A 102 11.68 6.27 0.36
C ALA A 102 12.72 6.79 -0.66
N GLN A 103 12.82 6.13 -1.81
CA GLN A 103 13.75 6.55 -2.87
C GLN A 103 13.45 7.96 -3.38
N ARG A 104 12.18 8.32 -3.53
CA ARG A 104 11.80 9.68 -3.93
C ARG A 104 12.26 10.70 -2.88
N GLY A 105 12.06 10.43 -1.59
CA GLY A 105 12.53 11.30 -0.50
C GLY A 105 14.04 11.51 -0.54
N ILE A 106 14.82 10.44 -0.74
CA ILE A 106 16.28 10.51 -0.89
C ILE A 106 16.68 11.42 -2.07
N ASN A 107 16.08 11.19 -3.22
CA ASN A 107 16.41 11.93 -4.44
C ASN A 107 16.15 13.43 -4.28
N GLU A 108 14.99 13.80 -3.73
CA GLU A 108 14.64 15.21 -3.46
C GLU A 108 15.56 15.84 -2.41
N GLY A 109 15.83 15.13 -1.32
CA GLY A 109 16.73 15.61 -0.26
C GLY A 109 18.15 15.84 -0.77
N ILE A 110 18.70 14.93 -1.58
CA ILE A 110 20.02 15.05 -2.19
C ILE A 110 20.06 16.23 -3.19
N ALA A 111 19.03 16.37 -4.04
CA ALA A 111 18.97 17.48 -4.99
C ALA A 111 19.02 18.82 -4.27
N TYR A 112 18.15 19.02 -3.28
CA TYR A 112 18.15 20.23 -2.47
C TYR A 112 19.49 20.46 -1.75
N ALA A 113 20.05 19.43 -1.11
CA ALA A 113 21.30 19.57 -0.35
C ALA A 113 22.52 19.89 -1.23
N LYS A 114 22.50 19.57 -2.52
CA LYS A 114 23.53 19.96 -3.50
C LYS A 114 23.45 21.43 -3.89
N GLU A 115 22.25 21.99 -3.95
CA GLU A 115 22.01 23.37 -4.37
C GLU A 115 22.09 24.35 -3.20
N ARG A 116 21.59 23.98 -2.03
CA ARG A 116 21.53 24.83 -0.84
C ARG A 116 22.93 25.10 -0.30
N VAL A 117 23.33 26.37 -0.28
CA VAL A 117 24.61 26.81 0.28
C VAL A 117 24.42 27.40 1.66
N GLN A 118 25.17 26.91 2.65
CA GLN A 118 25.30 27.47 4.00
C GLN A 118 26.76 27.39 4.44
N PHE A 119 27.21 28.40 5.20
CA PHE A 119 28.60 28.47 5.66
C PHE A 119 29.64 28.37 4.53
N GLY A 120 29.32 28.99 3.38
CA GLY A 120 30.21 29.07 2.22
C GLY A 120 30.32 27.78 1.37
N LYS A 121 29.51 26.75 1.62
CA LYS A 121 29.51 25.47 0.84
C LYS A 121 28.14 24.85 0.73
N PRO A 122 27.89 24.00 -0.30
CA PRO A 122 26.68 23.19 -0.36
C PRO A 122 26.50 22.34 0.89
N VAL A 123 25.27 22.26 1.41
CA VAL A 123 25.01 21.55 2.69
C VAL A 123 25.33 20.07 2.62
N ILE A 124 25.27 19.45 1.44
CA ILE A 124 25.69 18.06 1.21
C ILE A 124 27.16 17.79 1.56
N LYS A 125 28.01 18.84 1.59
CA LYS A 125 29.43 18.72 1.96
C LYS A 125 29.66 18.57 3.47
N ASN A 126 28.63 18.73 4.29
CA ASN A 126 28.70 18.48 5.71
C ASN A 126 28.64 16.98 6.00
N GLN A 127 29.57 16.46 6.80
CA GLN A 127 29.69 15.03 7.11
C GLN A 127 28.39 14.43 7.68
N ALA A 128 27.71 15.16 8.59
CA ALA A 128 26.43 14.74 9.13
C ALA A 128 25.36 14.52 8.05
N MET A 129 25.35 15.36 7.00
CA MET A 129 24.44 15.22 5.88
C MET A 129 24.79 13.99 5.03
N GLN A 130 26.09 13.75 4.82
CA GLN A 130 26.56 12.57 4.07
C GLN A 130 26.20 11.26 4.79
N PHE A 131 26.38 11.22 6.11
CA PHE A 131 25.98 10.05 6.92
C PHE A 131 24.47 9.82 6.87
N LYS A 132 23.67 10.89 6.98
CA LYS A 132 22.22 10.80 6.85
C LYS A 132 21.81 10.17 5.52
N VAL A 133 22.37 10.62 4.41
CA VAL A 133 22.11 10.04 3.08
C VAL A 133 22.52 8.57 3.04
N ALA A 134 23.70 8.23 3.56
CA ALA A 134 24.16 6.85 3.57
C ALA A 134 23.23 5.93 4.37
N ASP A 135 22.77 6.37 5.54
CA ASP A 135 21.83 5.60 6.37
C ASP A 135 20.47 5.40 5.69
N MET A 136 19.96 6.45 5.03
CA MET A 136 18.72 6.39 4.25
C MET A 136 18.83 5.38 3.09
N GLU A 137 19.94 5.41 2.35
CA GLU A 137 20.19 4.48 1.24
C GLU A 137 20.34 3.04 1.73
N ILE A 138 21.08 2.78 2.81
CA ILE A 138 21.24 1.44 3.39
C ILE A 138 19.86 0.86 3.74
N LYS A 139 19.01 1.63 4.42
CA LYS A 139 17.67 1.19 4.81
C LYS A 139 16.80 0.92 3.58
N THR A 140 16.80 1.82 2.60
CA THR A 140 15.97 1.71 1.40
C THR A 140 16.40 0.52 0.53
N GLU A 141 17.71 0.32 0.35
CA GLU A 141 18.21 -0.81 -0.43
C GLU A 141 17.96 -2.15 0.28
N THR A 142 18.12 -2.20 1.61
CA THR A 142 17.75 -3.38 2.39
C THR A 142 16.27 -3.73 2.22
N ALA A 143 15.38 -2.74 2.30
CA ALA A 143 13.96 -2.95 2.05
C ALA A 143 13.67 -3.44 0.62
N ARG A 144 14.36 -2.87 -0.37
CA ARG A 144 14.25 -3.27 -1.78
C ARG A 144 14.61 -4.74 -1.97
N GLN A 145 15.69 -5.21 -1.35
CA GLN A 145 16.11 -6.61 -1.43
C GLN A 145 15.11 -7.56 -0.77
N MET A 146 14.52 -7.17 0.37
CA MET A 146 13.45 -7.95 1.02
C MET A 146 12.21 -8.05 0.14
N VAL A 147 11.81 -6.96 -0.49
CA VAL A 147 10.69 -6.91 -1.44
C VAL A 147 10.97 -7.78 -2.66
N ALA A 148 12.16 -7.63 -3.28
CA ALA A 148 12.56 -8.44 -4.42
C ALA A 148 12.56 -9.93 -4.11
N HIS A 149 13.06 -10.32 -2.92
CA HIS A 149 13.04 -11.71 -2.47
C HIS A 149 11.61 -12.26 -2.35
N ALA A 150 10.69 -11.48 -1.74
CA ALA A 150 9.28 -11.89 -1.61
C ALA A 150 8.60 -12.07 -2.98
N LEU A 151 8.83 -11.12 -3.91
CA LEU A 151 8.29 -11.18 -5.27
C LEU A 151 8.87 -12.34 -6.06
N THR A 152 10.17 -12.61 -5.97
CA THR A 152 10.81 -13.76 -6.63
C THR A 152 10.20 -15.07 -6.18
N LYS A 153 9.98 -15.26 -4.87
CA LYS A 153 9.29 -16.46 -4.36
C LYS A 153 7.86 -16.57 -4.88
N MET A 154 7.15 -15.44 -4.97
CA MET A 154 5.80 -15.38 -5.53
C MET A 154 5.79 -15.80 -7.01
N ASP A 155 6.69 -15.26 -7.83
CA ASP A 155 6.81 -15.59 -9.26
C ASP A 155 7.18 -17.07 -9.50
N MET A 156 7.96 -17.64 -8.60
CA MET A 156 8.32 -19.06 -8.62
C MET A 156 7.20 -19.99 -8.08
N GLY A 157 6.06 -19.45 -7.65
CA GLY A 157 4.98 -20.22 -7.03
C GLY A 157 5.31 -20.84 -5.67
N LEU A 158 6.36 -20.35 -5.01
CA LEU A 158 6.80 -20.84 -3.70
C LEU A 158 5.99 -20.19 -2.56
N PRO A 159 5.90 -20.83 -1.38
CA PRO A 159 5.33 -20.20 -0.19
C PRO A 159 6.07 -18.89 0.14
N HIS A 160 5.33 -17.78 0.21
CA HIS A 160 5.89 -16.42 0.33
C HIS A 160 5.20 -15.53 1.37
N SER A 161 4.19 -16.05 2.10
CA SER A 161 3.43 -15.25 3.07
C SER A 161 4.30 -14.60 4.13
N LYS A 162 5.31 -15.31 4.65
CA LYS A 162 6.26 -14.79 5.64
C LYS A 162 7.11 -13.66 5.04
N GLU A 163 7.69 -13.90 3.88
CA GLU A 163 8.56 -12.94 3.20
C GLU A 163 7.79 -11.69 2.78
N ALA A 164 6.56 -11.84 2.29
CA ALA A 164 5.67 -10.73 1.97
C ALA A 164 5.31 -9.88 3.20
N ALA A 165 5.05 -10.53 4.34
CA ALA A 165 4.78 -9.84 5.59
C ALA A 165 6.01 -9.06 6.10
N ILE A 166 7.21 -9.67 6.07
CA ILE A 166 8.47 -9.03 6.46
C ILE A 166 8.76 -7.83 5.54
N ALA A 167 8.67 -8.04 4.22
CA ALA A 167 8.91 -6.99 3.23
C ALA A 167 7.99 -5.79 3.43
N LYS A 168 6.68 -6.02 3.59
CA LYS A 168 5.71 -4.93 3.84
C LYS A 168 6.02 -4.20 5.13
N CYS A 169 6.23 -4.92 6.23
CA CYS A 169 6.46 -4.35 7.54
C CYS A 169 7.72 -3.45 7.52
N TYR A 170 8.85 -4.02 7.17
CA TYR A 170 10.12 -3.28 7.15
C TYR A 170 10.10 -2.11 6.16
N ALA A 171 9.65 -2.33 4.91
CA ALA A 171 9.62 -1.28 3.91
C ALA A 171 8.72 -0.10 4.31
N SER A 172 7.55 -0.36 4.94
CA SER A 172 6.67 0.73 5.38
C SER A 172 7.25 1.53 6.54
N ASP A 173 7.93 0.87 7.48
CA ASP A 173 8.53 1.53 8.64
C ASP A 173 9.68 2.43 8.20
N ILE A 174 10.60 1.90 7.37
CA ILE A 174 11.73 2.70 6.88
C ILE A 174 11.30 3.82 5.94
N ALA A 175 10.21 3.66 5.19
CA ALA A 175 9.71 4.73 4.33
C ALA A 175 9.30 5.97 5.15
N MET A 176 8.70 5.77 6.32
CA MET A 176 8.36 6.86 7.25
C MET A 176 9.62 7.52 7.81
N GLU A 177 10.61 6.73 8.23
CA GLU A 177 11.88 7.27 8.71
C GLU A 177 12.60 8.08 7.62
N VAL A 178 12.76 7.48 6.44
CA VAL A 178 13.46 8.11 5.30
C VAL A 178 12.74 9.38 4.85
N ALA A 179 11.40 9.36 4.78
CA ALA A 179 10.63 10.56 4.42
C ALA A 179 10.82 11.68 5.45
N SER A 180 10.83 11.37 6.75
CA SER A 180 11.07 12.34 7.82
C SER A 180 12.48 12.91 7.74
N GLU A 181 13.49 12.07 7.51
CA GLU A 181 14.88 12.49 7.35
C GLU A 181 15.09 13.31 6.06
N ALA A 182 14.38 12.99 4.99
CA ALA A 182 14.38 13.79 3.78
C ALA A 182 13.83 15.21 4.04
N ILE A 183 12.68 15.33 4.73
CA ILE A 183 12.12 16.62 5.16
C ILE A 183 13.15 17.40 6.01
N GLN A 184 13.83 16.72 6.92
CA GLN A 184 14.87 17.35 7.75
C GLN A 184 16.03 17.92 6.92
N MET A 185 16.37 17.31 5.77
CA MET A 185 17.41 17.82 4.87
C MET A 185 17.06 19.19 4.27
N PHE A 186 15.78 19.49 4.11
CA PHE A 186 15.31 20.81 3.64
C PHE A 186 15.37 21.89 4.72
N GLY A 187 15.58 21.54 6.00
CA GLY A 187 15.56 22.50 7.09
C GLY A 187 14.22 23.23 7.17
N GLY A 188 14.24 24.55 7.31
CA GLY A 188 13.01 25.36 7.37
C GLY A 188 12.08 25.20 6.17
N TYR A 189 12.63 24.95 5.00
CA TYR A 189 11.85 24.73 3.78
C TYR A 189 11.08 23.42 3.78
N GLY A 190 11.48 22.42 4.56
CA GLY A 190 10.72 21.18 4.74
C GLY A 190 9.34 21.38 5.41
N TYR A 191 9.12 22.55 6.01
CA TYR A 191 7.81 22.95 6.56
C TYR A 191 6.96 23.73 5.55
N SER A 192 7.53 24.14 4.42
CA SER A 192 6.85 24.90 3.36
C SER A 192 6.16 23.96 2.37
N ARG A 193 5.08 24.45 1.73
CA ARG A 193 4.42 23.75 0.62
C ARG A 193 5.06 24.03 -0.75
N GLU A 194 6.20 24.70 -0.77
CA GLU A 194 6.96 24.96 -2.00
C GLU A 194 7.70 23.71 -2.50
N TYR A 195 7.90 22.75 -1.63
CA TYR A 195 8.55 21.46 -1.93
C TYR A 195 7.54 20.30 -1.79
N PRO A 196 7.74 19.17 -2.51
CA PRO A 196 6.81 18.04 -2.51
C PRO A 196 6.70 17.33 -1.18
#